data_a5fad1bd4f8a25e1e2a120d618274a10
#
_entry.id   a5fad1bd4f8a25e1e2a120d618274a10
#
_cell.length_a   1.000
_cell.length_b   1.000
_cell.length_c   1.000
_cell.angle_alpha   90.00
_cell.angle_beta   90.00
_cell.angle_gamma   90.00
#
_symmetry.space_group_name_H-M   'P 1'
#
loop_
_entity.id
_entity.type
_entity.pdbx_description
1 polymer ?
#
loop_
_entity_poly.entity_id
_entity_poly.type
_entity_poly.pdbx_seq_one_letter_code
_entity_poly.pdbx_strand_id
1 'polypeptide(L)'
;MLYTLVEMNRAAMAPMRVAAKSAKALLEAPMNPMRETSFGRSMLAASSVFERATRYYGKPEWQIPTTEINNQLRAVTPVVSWSSPWCNLINFQTEGAPKGRPRLLICAPLSGHFATLLRGTVEAFLPTHEVYITDWTDAKMAPVWLGRFDLDDYIDHVRWALQHIGGGAHVVAVCQPGPPVLAAISMMAEDNDPALPATMTYMGSPIDARKSPTVPNQLAEERSFDWFRDKMIYTVPAPWPGMMRRVYPGFVQLTSFMHMNWDRHVDAQSQFFDHLVEGDEDSAEKHRAFYDEYLAVLDLTQEFYLQTIRRVFREHRLARGIFRYRGERPVNPKTIKTVGLMTVEGEKDDISGIGQTQAAHDLCTGIPSTMQQDYIQPGVGHYGVFNGSRFREEIVPRINAFQDKIAGL
;
A
#
# COMPACT_ATOMS: atom_id res chain seq x y z
N MET A 1 10.25 9.90 23.22
CA MET A 1 11.52 9.25 23.63
C MET A 1 11.95 8.14 22.68
N LEU A 2 11.16 7.11 22.42
CA LEU A 2 11.56 6.00 21.51
C LEU A 2 11.93 6.49 20.10
N TYR A 3 11.10 7.35 19.48
CA TYR A 3 11.38 7.87 18.14
C TYR A 3 12.73 8.61 18.08
N THR A 4 12.99 9.48 19.05
CA THR A 4 14.28 10.17 19.15
C THR A 4 15.46 9.18 19.29
N LEU A 5 15.28 8.14 20.09
CA LEU A 5 16.31 7.09 20.25
C LEU A 5 16.59 6.34 18.95
N VAL A 6 15.55 6.03 18.17
CA VAL A 6 15.68 5.40 16.85
C VAL A 6 16.48 6.30 15.90
N GLU A 7 16.16 7.59 15.83
CA GLU A 7 16.88 8.54 14.98
C GLU A 7 18.34 8.75 15.45
N MET A 8 18.57 8.81 16.75
CA MET A 8 19.94 8.87 17.31
C MET A 8 20.75 7.61 16.97
N ASN A 9 20.16 6.42 17.10
CA ASN A 9 20.81 5.18 16.71
C ASN A 9 21.14 5.15 15.21
N ARG A 10 20.21 5.59 14.36
CA ARG A 10 20.45 5.72 12.91
C ARG A 10 21.63 6.67 12.61
N ALA A 11 21.69 7.79 13.30
CA ALA A 11 22.81 8.74 13.16
C ALA A 11 24.12 8.14 13.65
N ALA A 12 24.13 7.47 14.80
CA ALA A 12 25.33 6.81 15.36
C ALA A 12 25.87 5.70 14.45
N MET A 13 24.99 4.98 13.72
CA MET A 13 25.40 3.94 12.77
C MET A 13 25.91 4.50 11.44
N ALA A 14 25.73 5.78 11.15
CA ALA A 14 26.12 6.37 9.86
C ALA A 14 27.61 6.19 9.50
N PRO A 15 28.59 6.41 10.40
CA PRO A 15 30.00 6.18 10.08
C PRO A 15 30.31 4.71 9.72
N MET A 16 29.68 3.77 10.44
CA MET A 16 29.87 2.34 10.16
C MET A 16 29.27 1.94 8.80
N ARG A 17 28.14 2.53 8.41
CA ARG A 17 27.58 2.33 7.06
C ARG A 17 28.49 2.87 5.97
N VAL A 18 29.10 4.04 6.18
CA VAL A 18 30.08 4.59 5.24
C VAL A 18 31.27 3.64 5.11
N ALA A 19 31.78 3.14 6.21
CA ALA A 19 32.88 2.16 6.19
C ALA A 19 32.49 0.87 5.46
N ALA A 20 31.27 0.33 5.70
CA ALA A 20 30.75 -0.85 5.00
C ALA A 20 30.61 -0.60 3.48
N LYS A 21 30.10 0.57 3.06
CA LYS A 21 30.03 0.95 1.65
C LYS A 21 31.41 1.05 1.00
N SER A 22 32.37 1.64 1.71
CA SER A 22 33.76 1.75 1.22
C SER A 22 34.42 0.38 1.10
N ALA A 23 34.23 -0.49 2.10
CA ALA A 23 34.73 -1.88 2.05
C ALA A 23 34.12 -2.65 0.86
N LYS A 24 32.79 -2.51 0.65
CA LYS A 24 32.11 -3.09 -0.50
C LYS A 24 32.73 -2.62 -1.82
N ALA A 25 32.86 -1.30 -2.02
CA ALA A 25 33.42 -0.73 -3.24
C ALA A 25 34.86 -1.18 -3.50
N LEU A 26 35.67 -1.32 -2.45
CA LEU A 26 37.04 -1.84 -2.55
C LEU A 26 37.05 -3.33 -2.95
N LEU A 27 36.20 -4.13 -2.35
CA LEU A 27 36.11 -5.58 -2.65
C LEU A 27 35.57 -5.85 -4.05
N GLU A 28 34.66 -5.02 -4.55
CA GLU A 28 34.08 -5.09 -5.90
C GLU A 28 35.03 -4.56 -6.98
N ALA A 29 36.10 -3.86 -6.62
CA ALA A 29 37.03 -3.28 -7.58
C ALA A 29 37.63 -4.35 -8.52
N PRO A 30 37.64 -4.17 -9.85
CA PRO A 30 38.05 -5.19 -10.82
C PRO A 30 39.47 -5.72 -10.60
N MET A 31 40.36 -4.92 -10.03
CA MET A 31 41.76 -5.26 -9.77
C MET A 31 42.02 -5.83 -8.35
N ASN A 32 40.98 -6.02 -7.54
CA ASN A 32 41.16 -6.55 -6.19
C ASN A 32 41.28 -8.08 -6.24
N PRO A 33 42.47 -8.65 -5.86
CA PRO A 33 42.67 -10.10 -5.90
C PRO A 33 41.79 -10.87 -4.91
N MET A 34 41.24 -10.19 -3.89
CA MET A 34 40.36 -10.82 -2.90
C MET A 34 38.93 -11.04 -3.43
N ARG A 35 38.56 -10.37 -4.51
CA ARG A 35 37.19 -10.40 -5.04
C ARG A 35 36.67 -11.84 -5.26
N GLU A 36 37.49 -12.68 -5.85
CA GLU A 36 37.13 -14.06 -6.22
C GLU A 36 37.41 -15.08 -5.08
N THR A 37 37.99 -14.63 -3.97
CA THR A 37 38.23 -15.53 -2.83
C THR A 37 36.95 -15.73 -2.01
N SER A 38 36.81 -16.89 -1.34
CA SER A 38 35.67 -17.16 -0.44
C SER A 38 35.62 -16.12 0.70
N PHE A 39 36.77 -15.71 1.23
CA PHE A 39 36.85 -14.68 2.27
C PHE A 39 36.39 -13.31 1.74
N GLY A 40 36.83 -12.91 0.57
CA GLY A 40 36.41 -11.63 -0.04
C GLY A 40 34.91 -11.59 -0.32
N ARG A 41 34.34 -12.66 -0.87
CA ARG A 41 32.88 -12.78 -1.08
C ARG A 41 32.09 -12.74 0.23
N SER A 42 32.55 -13.44 1.27
CA SER A 42 31.90 -13.38 2.58
C SER A 42 31.95 -11.99 3.21
N MET A 43 33.08 -11.28 3.10
CA MET A 43 33.21 -9.90 3.56
C MET A 43 32.30 -8.93 2.78
N LEU A 44 32.20 -9.13 1.47
CA LEU A 44 31.28 -8.36 0.61
C LEU A 44 29.81 -8.59 1.01
N ALA A 45 29.42 -9.85 1.21
CA ALA A 45 28.09 -10.23 1.66
C ALA A 45 27.77 -9.63 3.03
N ALA A 46 28.67 -9.77 4.01
CA ALA A 46 28.49 -9.19 5.35
C ALA A 46 28.36 -7.66 5.31
N SER A 47 29.20 -6.99 4.52
CA SER A 47 29.13 -5.53 4.35
C SER A 47 27.81 -5.09 3.71
N SER A 48 27.32 -5.86 2.73
CA SER A 48 26.04 -5.60 2.06
C SER A 48 24.85 -5.79 3.00
N VAL A 49 24.81 -6.90 3.73
CA VAL A 49 23.75 -7.17 4.73
C VAL A 49 23.74 -6.10 5.82
N PHE A 50 24.92 -5.75 6.37
CA PHE A 50 25.02 -4.72 7.40
C PHE A 50 24.54 -3.35 6.90
N GLU A 51 24.98 -2.92 5.72
CA GLU A 51 24.57 -1.64 5.13
C GLU A 51 23.03 -1.61 4.96
N ARG A 52 22.46 -2.67 4.41
CA ARG A 52 21.03 -2.78 4.19
C ARG A 52 20.21 -2.84 5.48
N ALA A 53 20.69 -3.56 6.50
CA ALA A 53 20.03 -3.66 7.80
C ALA A 53 20.03 -2.34 8.60
N THR A 54 20.95 -1.43 8.31
CA THR A 54 21.15 -0.21 9.09
C THR A 54 20.81 1.08 8.34
N ARG A 55 20.62 1.05 7.02
CA ARG A 55 20.31 2.25 6.23
C ARG A 55 18.88 2.76 6.49
N TYR A 56 18.69 4.03 6.21
CA TYR A 56 17.36 4.60 6.09
C TYR A 56 16.82 4.33 4.68
N TYR A 57 15.67 3.68 4.62
CA TYR A 57 14.92 3.51 3.38
C TYR A 57 13.97 4.68 3.23
N GLY A 58 14.26 5.57 2.30
CA GLY A 58 13.35 6.63 1.89
C GLY A 58 12.24 6.09 0.99
N LYS A 59 11.43 6.99 0.45
CA LYS A 59 10.42 6.61 -0.55
C LYS A 59 11.12 6.06 -1.80
N PRO A 60 10.79 4.83 -2.24
CA PRO A 60 11.32 4.28 -3.47
C PRO A 60 10.81 5.04 -4.71
N GLU A 61 11.57 4.97 -5.79
CA GLU A 61 11.13 5.46 -7.10
C GLU A 61 10.20 4.43 -7.76
N TRP A 62 9.33 4.89 -8.65
CA TRP A 62 8.39 4.01 -9.34
C TRP A 62 9.07 2.98 -10.25
N GLN A 63 10.16 3.33 -10.91
CA GLN A 63 10.96 2.43 -11.76
C GLN A 63 10.12 1.62 -12.76
N ILE A 64 9.14 2.25 -13.39
CA ILE A 64 8.30 1.66 -14.45
C ILE A 64 8.65 2.39 -15.76
N PRO A 65 9.71 2.00 -16.46
CA PRO A 65 10.17 2.73 -17.65
C PRO A 65 9.32 2.47 -18.89
N THR A 66 8.69 1.28 -18.96
CA THR A 66 7.95 0.86 -20.17
C THR A 66 6.78 -0.04 -19.80
N THR A 67 5.82 -0.13 -20.74
CA THR A 67 4.74 -1.12 -20.73
C THR A 67 4.48 -1.61 -22.16
N GLU A 68 3.90 -2.80 -22.28
CA GLU A 68 3.54 -3.35 -23.58
C GLU A 68 2.05 -3.13 -23.88
N ILE A 69 1.75 -2.49 -25.02
CA ILE A 69 0.36 -2.30 -25.48
C ILE A 69 0.29 -2.74 -26.93
N ASN A 70 -0.56 -3.71 -27.25
CA ASN A 70 -0.73 -4.29 -28.59
C ASN A 70 0.61 -4.77 -29.19
N ASN A 71 1.38 -5.52 -28.41
CA ASN A 71 2.72 -6.03 -28.77
C ASN A 71 3.74 -4.93 -29.12
N GLN A 72 3.54 -3.72 -28.63
CA GLN A 72 4.48 -2.61 -28.79
C GLN A 72 4.93 -2.11 -27.41
N LEU A 73 6.24 -2.11 -27.21
CA LEU A 73 6.84 -1.54 -26.01
C LEU A 73 6.74 -0.01 -26.06
N ARG A 74 6.21 0.61 -25.02
CA ARG A 74 5.96 2.05 -24.93
C ARG A 74 6.57 2.62 -23.67
N ALA A 75 7.15 3.80 -23.76
CA ALA A 75 7.68 4.51 -22.61
C ALA A 75 6.57 4.92 -21.65
N VAL A 76 6.83 4.79 -20.35
CA VAL A 76 5.93 5.21 -19.26
C VAL A 76 6.61 6.28 -18.43
N THR A 77 5.88 7.36 -18.15
CA THR A 77 6.36 8.47 -17.31
C THR A 77 5.34 8.71 -16.18
N PRO A 78 5.71 8.52 -14.91
CA PRO A 78 4.86 8.90 -13.79
C PRO A 78 4.83 10.43 -13.66
N VAL A 79 3.62 11.01 -13.69
CA VAL A 79 3.39 12.45 -13.62
C VAL A 79 2.41 12.76 -12.49
N VAL A 80 2.71 13.76 -11.68
CA VAL A 80 1.76 14.27 -10.68
C VAL A 80 0.66 15.02 -11.42
N SER A 81 -0.53 14.43 -11.52
CA SER A 81 -1.69 15.03 -12.21
C SER A 81 -2.50 15.93 -11.30
N TRP A 82 -2.48 15.69 -9.99
CA TRP A 82 -3.09 16.49 -8.95
C TRP A 82 -2.29 16.35 -7.64
N SER A 83 -2.29 17.39 -6.81
CA SER A 83 -1.52 17.41 -5.58
C SER A 83 -2.25 18.12 -4.46
N SER A 84 -2.10 17.60 -3.25
CA SER A 84 -2.44 18.24 -1.98
C SER A 84 -1.27 18.09 -0.99
N PRO A 85 -1.33 18.74 0.17
CA PRO A 85 -0.30 18.53 1.19
C PRO A 85 -0.16 17.07 1.67
N TRP A 86 -1.20 16.26 1.50
CA TRP A 86 -1.29 14.90 2.04
C TRP A 86 -1.26 13.78 1.01
N CYS A 87 -1.51 14.11 -0.26
CA CYS A 87 -1.57 13.10 -1.32
C CYS A 87 -1.24 13.72 -2.67
N ASN A 88 -0.43 13.03 -3.44
CA ASN A 88 -0.29 13.24 -4.88
C ASN A 88 -1.14 12.19 -5.62
N LEU A 89 -1.79 12.60 -6.69
CA LEU A 89 -2.38 11.67 -7.65
C LEU A 89 -1.38 11.50 -8.80
N ILE A 90 -0.78 10.33 -8.88
CA ILE A 90 0.19 10.01 -9.93
C ILE A 90 -0.54 9.38 -11.12
N ASN A 91 -0.39 9.95 -12.31
CA ASN A 91 -0.79 9.36 -13.58
C ASN A 91 0.43 8.75 -14.28
N PHE A 92 0.34 7.50 -14.71
CA PHE A 92 1.38 6.83 -15.50
C PHE A 92 1.10 7.04 -16.98
N GLN A 93 1.60 8.16 -17.51
CA GLN A 93 1.45 8.51 -18.92
C GLN A 93 2.24 7.56 -19.81
N THR A 94 1.56 6.95 -20.78
CA THR A 94 2.16 6.01 -21.72
C THR A 94 2.24 6.65 -23.09
N GLU A 95 3.45 6.79 -23.63
CA GLU A 95 3.70 7.45 -24.91
C GLU A 95 3.00 6.71 -26.07
N GLY A 96 2.27 7.47 -26.89
CA GLY A 96 1.57 6.92 -28.07
C GLY A 96 0.51 5.87 -27.74
N ALA A 97 0.03 5.77 -26.51
CA ALA A 97 -1.06 4.87 -26.15
C ALA A 97 -2.36 5.26 -26.87
N PRO A 98 -3.22 4.28 -27.22
CA PRO A 98 -4.54 4.56 -27.80
C PRO A 98 -5.37 5.51 -26.91
N LYS A 99 -6.08 6.44 -27.55
CA LYS A 99 -7.01 7.33 -26.83
C LYS A 99 -8.23 6.55 -26.36
N GLY A 100 -8.84 6.97 -25.24
CA GLY A 100 -10.09 6.40 -24.73
C GLY A 100 -9.91 5.07 -23.98
N ARG A 101 -8.69 4.74 -23.54
CA ARG A 101 -8.46 3.60 -22.63
C ARG A 101 -9.24 3.80 -21.33
N PRO A 102 -9.76 2.73 -20.73
CA PRO A 102 -10.41 2.81 -19.42
C PRO A 102 -9.47 3.46 -18.39
N ARG A 103 -10.00 4.38 -17.58
CA ARG A 103 -9.24 5.03 -16.51
C ARG A 103 -9.38 4.23 -15.23
N LEU A 104 -8.28 3.95 -14.57
CA LEU A 104 -8.22 3.18 -13.33
C LEU A 104 -7.59 4.01 -12.21
N LEU A 105 -8.33 4.20 -11.12
CA LEU A 105 -7.78 4.73 -9.87
C LEU A 105 -7.40 3.58 -8.94
N ILE A 106 -6.14 3.44 -8.62
CA ILE A 106 -5.66 2.57 -7.55
C ILE A 106 -5.58 3.39 -6.27
N CYS A 107 -6.39 3.04 -5.27
CA CYS A 107 -6.31 3.61 -3.94
C CYS A 107 -5.28 2.83 -3.12
N ALA A 108 -4.10 3.39 -2.97
CA ALA A 108 -3.02 2.78 -2.20
C ALA A 108 -3.30 2.82 -0.69
N PRO A 109 -2.91 1.79 0.06
CA PRO A 109 -3.05 1.80 1.51
C PRO A 109 -2.20 2.89 2.16
N LEU A 110 -2.76 3.53 3.17
CA LEU A 110 -2.03 4.38 4.11
C LEU A 110 -1.89 3.59 5.42
N SER A 111 -1.05 2.55 5.36
CA SER A 111 -0.87 1.57 6.43
C SER A 111 0.60 1.31 6.76
N GLY A 112 1.47 2.29 6.49
CA GLY A 112 2.88 2.29 6.84
C GLY A 112 3.84 2.11 5.66
N HIS A 113 3.44 1.53 4.53
CA HIS A 113 4.28 1.46 3.33
C HIS A 113 3.93 2.59 2.36
N PHE A 114 4.91 2.97 1.53
CA PHE A 114 4.67 3.89 0.41
C PHE A 114 3.84 3.23 -0.68
N ALA A 115 3.18 4.06 -1.49
CA ALA A 115 2.36 3.58 -2.62
C ALA A 115 3.15 2.75 -3.65
N THR A 116 4.47 2.90 -3.71
CA THR A 116 5.39 2.12 -4.53
C THR A 116 5.36 0.62 -4.24
N LEU A 117 4.88 0.20 -3.07
CA LEU A 117 4.58 -1.22 -2.78
C LEU A 117 3.63 -1.83 -3.82
N LEU A 118 2.78 -1.01 -4.43
CA LEU A 118 1.85 -1.40 -5.49
C LEU A 118 2.43 -1.22 -6.91
N ARG A 119 3.77 -1.10 -7.07
CA ARG A 119 4.43 -1.01 -8.38
C ARG A 119 3.97 -2.13 -9.31
N GLY A 120 4.03 -3.38 -8.85
CA GLY A 120 3.59 -4.54 -9.64
C GLY A 120 2.09 -4.53 -9.97
N THR A 121 1.26 -3.90 -9.11
CA THR A 121 -0.17 -3.68 -9.39
C THR A 121 -0.35 -2.68 -10.53
N VAL A 122 0.38 -1.55 -10.48
CA VAL A 122 0.37 -0.54 -11.55
C VAL A 122 0.82 -1.16 -12.87
N GLU A 123 1.97 -1.84 -12.88
CA GLU A 123 2.52 -2.51 -14.07
C GLU A 123 1.51 -3.47 -14.71
N ALA A 124 0.78 -4.22 -13.89
CA ALA A 124 -0.17 -5.22 -14.38
C ALA A 124 -1.40 -4.62 -15.08
N PHE A 125 -1.80 -3.40 -14.72
CA PHE A 125 -2.93 -2.71 -15.36
C PHE A 125 -2.53 -1.77 -16.49
N LEU A 126 -1.28 -1.32 -16.58
CA LEU A 126 -0.79 -0.42 -17.62
C LEU A 126 -1.04 -0.89 -19.06
N PRO A 127 -0.98 -2.19 -19.41
CA PRO A 127 -1.31 -2.65 -20.75
C PRO A 127 -2.74 -2.33 -21.19
N THR A 128 -3.69 -2.31 -20.26
CA THR A 128 -5.13 -2.17 -20.56
C THR A 128 -5.72 -0.83 -20.15
N HIS A 129 -5.16 -0.16 -19.14
CA HIS A 129 -5.73 1.06 -18.55
C HIS A 129 -4.82 2.28 -18.62
N GLU A 130 -5.42 3.45 -18.54
CA GLU A 130 -4.77 4.66 -18.08
C GLU A 130 -4.79 4.66 -16.54
N VAL A 131 -3.62 4.48 -15.92
CA VAL A 131 -3.52 4.18 -14.47
C VAL A 131 -3.20 5.45 -13.68
N TYR A 132 -3.98 5.67 -12.64
CA TYR A 132 -3.78 6.66 -11.59
C TYR A 132 -3.61 5.96 -10.24
N ILE A 133 -2.77 6.50 -9.35
CA ILE A 133 -2.62 5.99 -7.98
C ILE A 133 -2.53 7.11 -6.98
N THR A 134 -3.16 6.91 -5.80
CA THR A 134 -2.98 7.80 -4.65
C THR A 134 -1.62 7.56 -4.02
N ASP A 135 -0.81 8.61 -3.89
CA ASP A 135 0.54 8.57 -3.35
C ASP A 135 0.61 9.46 -2.11
N TRP A 136 0.48 8.83 -0.95
CA TRP A 136 0.32 9.48 0.34
C TRP A 136 1.62 10.08 0.86
N THR A 137 1.53 11.26 1.46
CA THR A 137 2.65 11.95 2.09
C THR A 137 3.00 11.32 3.42
N ASP A 138 4.29 11.08 3.64
CA ASP A 138 4.83 10.68 4.94
C ASP A 138 4.61 11.79 5.97
N ALA A 139 3.88 11.51 7.05
CA ALA A 139 3.48 12.50 8.03
C ALA A 139 4.67 13.21 8.70
N LYS A 140 5.84 12.57 8.82
CA LYS A 140 7.06 13.23 9.33
C LYS A 140 7.61 14.29 8.37
N MET A 141 7.24 14.25 7.09
CA MET A 141 7.61 15.24 6.07
C MET A 141 6.61 16.39 5.97
N ALA A 142 5.44 16.29 6.62
CA ALA A 142 4.39 17.29 6.58
C ALA A 142 4.50 18.26 7.79
N PRO A 143 4.92 19.53 7.60
CA PRO A 143 4.98 20.52 8.66
C PRO A 143 3.66 20.65 9.44
N VAL A 144 3.74 20.98 10.74
CA VAL A 144 2.54 21.03 11.61
C VAL A 144 1.51 22.07 11.19
N TRP A 145 1.91 23.15 10.53
CA TRP A 145 1.00 24.20 10.04
C TRP A 145 0.11 23.76 8.87
N LEU A 146 0.40 22.62 8.21
CA LEU A 146 -0.49 22.02 7.22
C LEU A 146 -1.75 21.41 7.84
N GLY A 147 -1.89 21.51 9.17
CA GLY A 147 -3.03 20.99 9.89
C GLY A 147 -2.97 19.47 10.12
N ARG A 148 -4.13 18.92 10.43
CA ARG A 148 -4.33 17.49 10.66
C ARG A 148 -4.69 16.79 9.35
N PHE A 149 -4.57 15.46 9.38
CA PHE A 149 -5.13 14.57 8.37
C PHE A 149 -5.75 13.37 9.09
N ASP A 150 -7.00 13.08 8.80
CA ASP A 150 -7.75 11.99 9.43
C ASP A 150 -8.47 11.08 8.42
N LEU A 151 -9.28 10.14 8.89
CA LEU A 151 -9.99 9.19 8.02
C LEU A 151 -11.05 9.89 7.14
N ASP A 152 -11.66 10.96 7.62
CA ASP A 152 -12.60 11.74 6.83
C ASP A 152 -11.89 12.54 5.74
N ASP A 153 -10.68 13.04 6.02
CA ASP A 153 -9.83 13.68 5.01
C ASP A 153 -9.36 12.67 3.93
N TYR A 154 -9.13 11.41 4.30
CA TYR A 154 -8.86 10.35 3.32
C TYR A 154 -10.06 10.15 2.36
N ILE A 155 -11.27 10.10 2.90
CA ILE A 155 -12.52 10.01 2.11
C ILE A 155 -12.61 11.17 1.11
N ASP A 156 -12.31 12.40 1.53
CA ASP A 156 -12.29 13.57 0.65
C ASP A 156 -11.28 13.44 -0.48
N HIS A 157 -10.07 12.97 -0.18
CA HIS A 157 -9.03 12.78 -1.19
C HIS A 157 -9.44 11.74 -2.25
N VAL A 158 -10.13 10.67 -1.87
CA VAL A 158 -10.69 9.71 -2.83
C VAL A 158 -11.73 10.37 -3.73
N ARG A 159 -12.65 11.17 -3.16
CA ARG A 159 -13.65 11.91 -3.94
C ARG A 159 -12.99 12.89 -4.91
N TRP A 160 -12.03 13.69 -4.45
CA TRP A 160 -11.31 14.63 -5.29
C TRP A 160 -10.51 13.95 -6.40
N ALA A 161 -9.85 12.81 -6.11
CA ALA A 161 -9.17 12.02 -7.12
C ALA A 161 -10.14 11.55 -8.23
N LEU A 162 -11.31 11.01 -7.86
CA LEU A 162 -12.34 10.60 -8.81
C LEU A 162 -12.91 11.79 -9.60
N GLN A 163 -13.15 12.93 -8.95
CA GLN A 163 -13.60 14.15 -9.61
C GLN A 163 -12.54 14.70 -10.58
N HIS A 164 -11.27 14.60 -10.24
CA HIS A 164 -10.16 14.99 -11.13
C HIS A 164 -10.07 14.08 -12.36
N ILE A 165 -10.18 12.76 -12.17
CA ILE A 165 -10.14 11.76 -13.24
C ILE A 165 -11.39 11.86 -14.14
N GLY A 166 -12.55 12.14 -13.54
CA GLY A 166 -13.85 12.23 -14.18
C GLY A 166 -14.65 10.94 -14.18
N GLY A 167 -15.93 11.05 -14.50
CA GLY A 167 -16.90 9.96 -14.40
C GLY A 167 -16.57 8.72 -15.25
N GLY A 168 -17.07 7.56 -14.80
CA GLY A 168 -16.88 6.28 -15.48
C GLY A 168 -15.49 5.66 -15.29
N ALA A 169 -14.65 6.19 -14.41
CA ALA A 169 -13.39 5.53 -14.04
C ALA A 169 -13.65 4.22 -13.26
N HIS A 170 -12.70 3.32 -13.29
CA HIS A 170 -12.69 2.14 -12.41
C HIS A 170 -11.88 2.43 -11.15
N VAL A 171 -12.27 1.81 -10.03
CA VAL A 171 -11.53 1.94 -8.75
C VAL A 171 -11.07 0.57 -8.30
N VAL A 172 -9.79 0.50 -7.88
CA VAL A 172 -9.23 -0.64 -7.16
C VAL A 172 -8.71 -0.15 -5.81
N ALA A 173 -9.31 -0.64 -4.72
CA ALA A 173 -8.89 -0.35 -3.35
C ALA A 173 -8.15 -1.56 -2.76
N VAL A 174 -6.87 -1.39 -2.47
CA VAL A 174 -6.01 -2.49 -1.98
C VAL A 174 -5.85 -2.39 -0.47
N CYS A 175 -6.32 -3.39 0.27
CA CYS A 175 -6.17 -3.51 1.71
C CYS A 175 -6.95 -2.43 2.50
N GLN A 176 -6.28 -1.66 3.36
CA GLN A 176 -6.84 -0.65 4.27
C GLN A 176 -7.81 0.36 3.63
N PRO A 177 -7.65 0.83 2.38
CA PRO A 177 -8.57 1.78 1.74
C PRO A 177 -10.01 1.31 1.56
N GLY A 178 -10.30 0.02 1.66
CA GLY A 178 -11.66 -0.48 1.41
C GLY A 178 -12.77 0.31 2.11
N PRO A 179 -12.77 0.44 3.44
CA PRO A 179 -13.81 1.17 4.16
C PRO A 179 -13.93 2.66 3.77
N PRO A 180 -12.86 3.48 3.71
CA PRO A 180 -12.98 4.87 3.30
C PRO A 180 -13.34 5.06 1.81
N VAL A 181 -12.91 4.18 0.91
CA VAL A 181 -13.31 4.20 -0.50
C VAL A 181 -14.80 3.87 -0.65
N LEU A 182 -15.29 2.85 0.07
CA LEU A 182 -16.71 2.53 0.08
C LEU A 182 -17.55 3.68 0.64
N ALA A 183 -17.06 4.36 1.68
CA ALA A 183 -17.71 5.54 2.22
C ALA A 183 -17.75 6.69 1.19
N ALA A 184 -16.62 6.96 0.51
CA ALA A 184 -16.53 7.99 -0.53
C ALA A 184 -17.54 7.74 -1.66
N ILE A 185 -17.54 6.52 -2.22
CA ILE A 185 -18.43 6.14 -3.33
C ILE A 185 -19.90 6.17 -2.88
N SER A 186 -20.21 5.76 -1.63
CA SER A 186 -21.56 5.85 -1.07
C SER A 186 -22.08 7.30 -1.05
N MET A 187 -21.23 8.23 -0.60
CA MET A 187 -21.57 9.64 -0.54
C MET A 187 -21.71 10.25 -1.94
N MET A 188 -20.81 9.89 -2.87
CA MET A 188 -20.90 10.33 -4.27
C MET A 188 -22.19 9.82 -4.94
N ALA A 189 -22.58 8.56 -4.67
CA ALA A 189 -23.83 8.01 -5.19
C ALA A 189 -25.07 8.71 -4.63
N GLU A 190 -25.07 9.04 -3.34
CA GLU A 190 -26.15 9.80 -2.69
C GLU A 190 -26.25 11.23 -3.25
N ASP A 191 -25.09 11.86 -3.52
CA ASP A 191 -24.99 13.21 -4.08
C ASP A 191 -25.28 13.26 -5.59
N ASN A 192 -25.45 12.11 -6.27
CA ASN A 192 -25.52 11.97 -7.73
C ASN A 192 -24.31 12.64 -8.41
N ASP A 193 -23.11 12.45 -7.85
CA ASP A 193 -21.86 13.05 -8.34
C ASP A 193 -21.56 12.51 -9.76
N PRO A 194 -21.38 13.38 -10.77
CA PRO A 194 -21.09 12.95 -12.14
C PRO A 194 -19.75 12.22 -12.29
N ALA A 195 -18.87 12.31 -11.29
CA ALA A 195 -17.61 11.58 -11.24
C ALA A 195 -17.73 10.18 -10.59
N LEU A 196 -18.96 9.70 -10.38
CA LEU A 196 -19.18 8.35 -9.85
C LEU A 196 -18.44 7.31 -10.72
N PRO A 197 -17.68 6.36 -10.12
CA PRO A 197 -16.95 5.35 -10.89
C PRO A 197 -17.90 4.33 -11.53
N ALA A 198 -17.46 3.68 -12.61
CA ALA A 198 -18.20 2.58 -13.25
C ALA A 198 -18.13 1.30 -12.42
N THR A 199 -16.95 1.00 -11.83
CA THR A 199 -16.76 -0.16 -10.96
C THR A 199 -15.91 0.18 -9.75
N MET A 200 -16.08 -0.59 -8.68
CA MET A 200 -15.24 -0.60 -7.50
C MET A 200 -14.84 -2.04 -7.18
N THR A 201 -13.53 -2.27 -7.10
CA THR A 201 -12.93 -3.56 -6.75
C THR A 201 -12.20 -3.42 -5.41
N TYR A 202 -12.57 -4.23 -4.44
CA TYR A 202 -11.91 -4.29 -3.13
C TYR A 202 -11.04 -5.55 -3.05
N MET A 203 -9.79 -5.39 -2.63
CA MET A 203 -8.80 -6.47 -2.61
C MET A 203 -8.19 -6.59 -1.21
N GLY A 204 -8.46 -7.71 -0.51
CA GLY A 204 -7.94 -7.94 0.85
C GLY A 204 -8.28 -6.81 1.83
N SER A 205 -9.51 -6.29 1.79
CA SER A 205 -9.93 -5.08 2.49
C SER A 205 -10.76 -5.38 3.74
N PRO A 206 -10.52 -4.71 4.88
CA PRO A 206 -11.25 -4.94 6.13
C PRO A 206 -12.60 -4.21 6.15
N ILE A 207 -13.52 -4.57 5.25
CA ILE A 207 -14.88 -4.00 5.23
C ILE A 207 -15.65 -4.40 6.48
N ASP A 208 -15.58 -5.67 6.88
CA ASP A 208 -16.06 -6.14 8.16
C ASP A 208 -15.00 -7.02 8.86
N ALA A 209 -14.16 -6.40 9.66
CA ALA A 209 -13.06 -7.08 10.36
C ALA A 209 -13.51 -8.10 11.43
N ARG A 210 -14.81 -8.26 11.66
CA ARG A 210 -15.37 -9.30 12.55
C ARG A 210 -15.45 -10.67 11.87
N LYS A 211 -15.42 -10.69 10.53
CA LYS A 211 -15.39 -11.92 9.72
C LYS A 211 -14.00 -12.51 9.75
N SER A 212 -13.85 -13.81 10.11
CA SER A 212 -12.56 -14.51 10.17
C SER A 212 -11.43 -13.62 10.73
N PRO A 213 -11.51 -13.20 12.02
CA PRO A 213 -10.59 -12.22 12.58
C PRO A 213 -9.15 -12.74 12.60
N THR A 214 -8.24 -11.95 12.10
CA THR A 214 -6.80 -12.22 12.03
C THR A 214 -6.07 -11.63 13.26
N VAL A 215 -4.76 -11.88 13.38
CA VAL A 215 -3.95 -11.36 14.49
C VAL A 215 -4.06 -9.83 14.65
N PRO A 216 -4.00 -8.99 13.60
CA PRO A 216 -4.23 -7.55 13.72
C PRO A 216 -5.62 -7.20 14.24
N ASN A 217 -6.66 -7.94 13.85
CA ASN A 217 -8.04 -7.70 14.31
C ASN A 217 -8.17 -8.03 15.80
N GLN A 218 -7.65 -9.20 16.23
CA GLN A 218 -7.64 -9.61 17.62
C GLN A 218 -6.90 -8.62 18.50
N LEU A 219 -5.73 -8.14 18.08
CA LEU A 219 -5.00 -7.10 18.81
C LEU A 219 -5.82 -5.81 18.97
N ALA A 220 -6.56 -5.41 17.93
CA ALA A 220 -7.40 -4.22 17.97
C ALA A 220 -8.57 -4.39 18.97
N GLU A 221 -9.10 -5.58 19.16
CA GLU A 221 -10.17 -5.89 20.11
C GLU A 221 -9.65 -6.05 21.55
N GLU A 222 -8.54 -6.77 21.74
CA GLU A 222 -7.98 -7.08 23.07
C GLU A 222 -7.41 -5.87 23.78
N ARG A 223 -6.80 -4.92 23.03
CA ARG A 223 -6.19 -3.74 23.62
C ARG A 223 -7.21 -2.60 23.76
N SER A 224 -7.11 -1.83 24.85
CA SER A 224 -7.94 -0.63 25.00
C SER A 224 -7.58 0.44 23.96
N PHE A 225 -8.52 1.31 23.62
CA PHE A 225 -8.24 2.44 22.73
C PHE A 225 -7.13 3.35 23.29
N ASP A 226 -7.10 3.57 24.61
CA ASP A 226 -6.07 4.35 25.28
C ASP A 226 -4.68 3.70 25.12
N TRP A 227 -4.59 2.38 25.09
CA TRP A 227 -3.33 1.71 24.82
C TRP A 227 -2.75 2.11 23.44
N PHE A 228 -3.57 2.14 22.38
CA PHE A 228 -3.13 2.59 21.06
C PHE A 228 -2.69 4.05 21.08
N ARG A 229 -3.45 4.92 21.75
CA ARG A 229 -3.11 6.34 21.89
C ARG A 229 -1.79 6.57 22.65
N ASP A 230 -1.57 5.82 23.73
CA ASP A 230 -0.48 6.11 24.68
C ASP A 230 0.80 5.34 24.36
N LYS A 231 0.70 4.18 23.66
CA LYS A 231 1.84 3.31 23.36
C LYS A 231 2.28 3.34 21.90
N MET A 232 1.39 3.67 20.97
CA MET A 232 1.70 3.63 19.54
C MET A 232 1.95 5.00 18.93
N ILE A 233 1.60 6.09 19.61
CA ILE A 233 1.77 7.45 19.10
C ILE A 233 3.03 8.10 19.69
N TYR A 234 3.82 8.67 18.80
CA TYR A 234 5.08 9.34 19.13
C TYR A 234 5.14 10.72 18.48
N THR A 235 6.01 11.58 19.01
CA THR A 235 6.26 12.90 18.44
C THR A 235 7.46 12.83 17.50
N VAL A 236 7.31 13.37 16.30
CA VAL A 236 8.38 13.48 15.31
C VAL A 236 9.50 14.40 15.87
N PRO A 237 10.75 13.92 15.95
CA PRO A 237 11.87 14.72 16.42
C PRO A 237 12.44 15.65 15.33
N ALA A 238 13.30 16.60 15.73
CA ALA A 238 14.17 17.28 14.77
C ALA A 238 15.13 16.27 14.10
N PRO A 239 15.59 16.49 12.84
CA PRO A 239 15.37 17.69 12.01
C PRO A 239 14.22 17.56 10.99
N TRP A 240 13.30 16.61 11.16
CA TRP A 240 12.26 16.36 10.18
C TRP A 240 11.32 17.57 10.01
N PRO A 241 10.83 17.83 8.78
CA PRO A 241 9.89 18.94 8.53
C PRO A 241 8.63 18.90 9.40
N GLY A 242 8.13 17.70 9.71
CA GLY A 242 6.99 17.46 10.59
C GLY A 242 7.33 17.44 12.09
N MET A 243 8.47 18.00 12.51
CA MET A 243 8.85 18.10 13.92
C MET A 243 7.67 18.59 14.76
N MET A 244 7.48 17.96 15.94
CA MET A 244 6.37 18.15 16.88
C MET A 244 5.03 17.55 16.45
N ARG A 245 4.89 17.02 15.24
CA ARG A 245 3.68 16.27 14.83
C ARG A 245 3.59 14.96 15.60
N ARG A 246 2.40 14.63 16.03
CA ARG A 246 2.12 13.32 16.63
C ARG A 246 1.77 12.34 15.55
N VAL A 247 2.47 11.20 15.52
CA VAL A 247 2.37 10.19 14.46
C VAL A 247 2.35 8.78 15.02
N TYR A 248 1.81 7.84 14.26
CA TYR A 248 2.11 6.42 14.35
C TYR A 248 3.32 6.15 13.44
N PRO A 249 4.52 5.88 14.00
CA PRO A 249 5.71 5.77 13.18
C PRO A 249 5.74 4.50 12.35
N GLY A 250 6.17 4.63 11.09
CA GLY A 250 6.32 3.49 10.18
C GLY A 250 7.23 2.38 10.71
N PHE A 251 8.28 2.72 11.47
CA PHE A 251 9.16 1.70 12.05
C PHE A 251 8.47 0.86 13.13
N VAL A 252 7.49 1.40 13.86
CA VAL A 252 6.70 0.62 14.83
C VAL A 252 5.83 -0.39 14.11
N GLN A 253 5.19 0.04 13.02
CA GLN A 253 4.38 -0.83 12.18
C GLN A 253 5.22 -1.92 11.52
N LEU A 254 6.36 -1.57 10.92
CA LEU A 254 7.30 -2.51 10.33
C LEU A 254 7.73 -3.58 11.33
N THR A 255 8.08 -3.17 12.56
CA THR A 255 8.45 -4.09 13.63
C THR A 255 7.31 -5.07 13.93
N SER A 256 6.06 -4.60 13.93
CA SER A 256 4.89 -5.46 14.15
C SER A 256 4.71 -6.48 13.02
N PHE A 257 4.83 -6.07 11.77
CA PHE A 257 4.75 -6.97 10.62
C PHE A 257 5.89 -7.98 10.57
N MET A 258 7.12 -7.55 10.83
CA MET A 258 8.27 -8.46 10.91
C MET A 258 8.10 -9.48 12.04
N HIS A 259 7.55 -9.07 13.19
CA HIS A 259 7.36 -9.97 14.32
C HIS A 259 6.34 -11.09 14.03
N MET A 260 5.30 -10.81 13.26
CA MET A 260 4.31 -11.83 12.85
C MET A 260 4.92 -12.95 12.00
N ASN A 261 6.01 -12.67 11.27
CA ASN A 261 6.67 -13.60 10.36
C ASN A 261 8.20 -13.64 10.59
N TRP A 262 8.63 -13.52 11.85
CA TRP A 262 10.04 -13.34 12.22
C TRP A 262 10.97 -14.41 11.63
N ASP A 263 10.62 -15.69 11.76
CA ASP A 263 11.44 -16.80 11.26
C ASP A 263 11.66 -16.68 9.74
N ARG A 264 10.62 -16.37 8.99
CA ARG A 264 10.70 -16.18 7.53
C ARG A 264 11.62 -15.01 7.14
N HIS A 265 11.62 -13.93 7.91
CA HIS A 265 12.52 -12.80 7.66
C HIS A 265 13.97 -13.13 7.99
N VAL A 266 14.24 -13.87 9.07
CA VAL A 266 15.58 -14.35 9.43
C VAL A 266 16.12 -15.28 8.35
N ASP A 267 15.33 -16.26 7.93
CA ASP A 267 15.68 -17.21 6.86
C ASP A 267 15.99 -16.48 5.55
N ALA A 268 15.15 -15.50 5.18
CA ALA A 268 15.36 -14.72 3.96
C ALA A 268 16.65 -13.89 4.00
N GLN A 269 17.04 -13.31 5.16
CA GLN A 269 18.32 -12.61 5.29
C GLN A 269 19.53 -13.56 5.25
N SER A 270 19.40 -14.76 5.81
CA SER A 270 20.43 -15.80 5.71
C SER A 270 20.62 -16.25 4.25
N GLN A 271 19.52 -16.56 3.56
CA GLN A 271 19.55 -16.92 2.12
C GLN A 271 20.15 -15.81 1.27
N PHE A 272 19.84 -14.56 1.57
CA PHE A 272 20.45 -13.42 0.85
C PHE A 272 21.96 -13.37 1.02
N PHE A 273 22.47 -13.63 2.24
CA PHE A 273 23.89 -13.72 2.49
C PHE A 273 24.52 -14.88 1.66
N ASP A 274 23.90 -16.05 1.66
CA ASP A 274 24.37 -17.22 0.92
C ASP A 274 24.38 -16.95 -0.60
N HIS A 275 23.33 -16.39 -1.18
CA HIS A 275 23.29 -16.00 -2.60
C HIS A 275 24.42 -15.04 -2.97
N LEU A 276 24.72 -14.06 -2.09
CA LEU A 276 25.85 -13.13 -2.33
C LEU A 276 27.21 -13.85 -2.28
N VAL A 277 27.39 -14.83 -1.40
CA VAL A 277 28.63 -15.62 -1.30
C VAL A 277 28.80 -16.55 -2.50
N GLU A 278 27.71 -17.14 -2.97
CA GLU A 278 27.68 -18.04 -4.12
C GLU A 278 27.76 -17.30 -5.46
N GLY A 279 27.44 -16.00 -5.47
CA GLY A 279 27.39 -15.18 -6.69
C GLY A 279 26.10 -15.34 -7.48
N ASP A 280 25.02 -15.82 -6.85
CA ASP A 280 23.67 -15.85 -7.43
C ASP A 280 23.05 -14.44 -7.38
N GLU A 281 23.42 -13.64 -8.35
CA GLU A 281 22.99 -12.23 -8.42
C GLU A 281 21.49 -12.10 -8.72
N ASP A 282 20.91 -13.03 -9.47
CA ASP A 282 19.47 -13.01 -9.82
C ASP A 282 18.59 -13.17 -8.56
N SER A 283 18.92 -14.11 -7.68
CA SER A 283 18.22 -14.31 -6.42
C SER A 283 18.49 -13.16 -5.43
N ALA A 284 19.73 -12.68 -5.38
CA ALA A 284 20.10 -11.54 -4.56
C ALA A 284 19.34 -10.27 -5.00
N GLU A 285 19.16 -10.02 -6.31
CA GLU A 285 18.41 -8.86 -6.81
C GLU A 285 16.91 -8.95 -6.49
N LYS A 286 16.29 -10.11 -6.63
CA LYS A 286 14.90 -10.33 -6.21
C LYS A 286 14.70 -10.03 -4.73
N HIS A 287 15.64 -10.48 -3.88
CA HIS A 287 15.63 -10.18 -2.46
C HIS A 287 15.76 -8.66 -2.21
N ARG A 288 16.71 -7.99 -2.89
CA ARG A 288 16.89 -6.53 -2.77
C ARG A 288 15.61 -5.79 -3.16
N ALA A 289 15.05 -6.09 -4.32
CA ALA A 289 13.85 -5.43 -4.81
C ALA A 289 12.68 -5.57 -3.83
N PHE A 290 12.46 -6.76 -3.28
CA PHE A 290 11.41 -6.97 -2.27
C PHE A 290 11.67 -6.16 -0.99
N TYR A 291 12.87 -6.27 -0.40
CA TYR A 291 13.15 -5.62 0.89
C TYR A 291 13.34 -4.11 0.78
N ASP A 292 13.71 -3.57 -0.38
CA ASP A 292 13.77 -2.12 -0.60
C ASP A 292 12.37 -1.48 -0.51
N GLU A 293 11.34 -2.18 -0.95
CA GLU A 293 9.94 -1.75 -0.76
C GLU A 293 9.42 -2.06 0.65
N TYR A 294 9.67 -3.27 1.14
CA TYR A 294 9.14 -3.73 2.43
C TYR A 294 9.69 -2.95 3.62
N LEU A 295 10.95 -2.51 3.56
CA LEU A 295 11.60 -1.72 4.61
C LEU A 295 11.39 -0.20 4.44
N ALA A 296 10.86 0.23 3.30
CA ALA A 296 10.52 1.62 3.03
C ALA A 296 9.16 1.94 3.65
N VAL A 297 9.17 2.60 4.80
CA VAL A 297 7.96 2.91 5.56
C VAL A 297 7.79 4.39 5.80
N LEU A 298 6.53 4.82 5.89
CA LEU A 298 6.11 6.18 6.19
C LEU A 298 5.35 6.25 7.53
N ASP A 299 5.36 7.41 8.13
CA ASP A 299 4.59 7.69 9.34
C ASP A 299 3.15 8.10 8.99
N LEU A 300 2.20 7.69 9.81
CA LEU A 300 0.81 8.12 9.72
C LEU A 300 0.54 9.22 10.76
N THR A 301 -0.35 10.17 10.44
CA THR A 301 -0.84 11.08 11.46
C THR A 301 -1.57 10.32 12.57
N GLN A 302 -1.48 10.80 13.81
CA GLN A 302 -2.18 10.16 14.92
C GLN A 302 -3.69 10.11 14.70
N GLU A 303 -4.25 11.16 14.10
CA GLU A 303 -5.69 11.28 13.84
C GLU A 303 -6.18 10.18 12.90
N PHE A 304 -5.49 10.00 11.77
CA PHE A 304 -5.83 8.96 10.80
C PHE A 304 -5.70 7.56 11.41
N TYR A 305 -4.56 7.27 12.06
CA TYR A 305 -4.32 5.97 12.69
C TYR A 305 -5.38 5.65 13.75
N LEU A 306 -5.59 6.55 14.72
CA LEU A 306 -6.51 6.32 15.83
C LEU A 306 -7.97 6.25 15.35
N GLN A 307 -8.37 7.04 14.36
CA GLN A 307 -9.71 6.93 13.78
C GLN A 307 -9.91 5.62 13.04
N THR A 308 -8.89 5.15 12.31
CA THR A 308 -8.94 3.84 11.63
C THR A 308 -9.08 2.71 12.66
N ILE A 309 -8.23 2.67 13.69
CA ILE A 309 -8.36 1.68 14.77
C ILE A 309 -9.75 1.72 15.40
N ARG A 310 -10.24 2.92 15.74
CA ARG A 310 -11.53 3.05 16.42
C ARG A 310 -12.71 2.71 15.53
N ARG A 311 -12.82 3.35 14.35
CA ARG A 311 -14.03 3.27 13.50
C ARG A 311 -14.09 2.00 12.69
N VAL A 312 -12.94 1.45 12.24
CA VAL A 312 -12.88 0.26 11.38
C VAL A 312 -12.71 -1.00 12.21
N PHE A 313 -11.66 -1.08 13.04
CA PHE A 313 -11.26 -2.33 13.69
C PHE A 313 -11.89 -2.59 15.06
N ARG A 314 -12.40 -1.57 15.76
CA ARG A 314 -13.03 -1.75 17.08
C ARG A 314 -14.54 -1.56 17.05
N GLU A 315 -15.01 -0.49 16.44
CA GLU A 315 -16.44 -0.16 16.43
C GLU A 315 -17.14 -0.68 15.16
N HIS A 316 -16.38 -1.09 14.13
CA HIS A 316 -16.87 -1.65 12.85
C HIS A 316 -18.00 -0.80 12.27
N ARG A 317 -17.83 0.53 12.31
CA ARG A 317 -18.94 1.47 12.08
C ARG A 317 -19.58 1.32 10.72
N LEU A 318 -18.79 1.08 9.66
CA LEU A 318 -19.31 0.91 8.30
C LEU A 318 -20.14 -0.36 8.20
N ALA A 319 -19.60 -1.50 8.62
CA ALA A 319 -20.27 -2.80 8.61
C ALA A 319 -21.54 -2.84 9.49
N ARG A 320 -21.59 -2.01 10.53
CA ARG A 320 -22.76 -1.86 11.41
C ARG A 320 -23.77 -0.81 10.93
N GLY A 321 -23.49 -0.10 9.83
CA GLY A 321 -24.36 0.96 9.33
C GLY A 321 -24.42 2.21 10.21
N ILE A 322 -23.43 2.43 11.07
CA ILE A 322 -23.38 3.58 11.99
C ILE A 322 -22.19 4.53 11.70
N PHE A 323 -21.56 4.37 10.52
CA PHE A 323 -20.47 5.26 10.12
C PHE A 323 -21.03 6.65 9.79
N ARG A 324 -20.41 7.68 10.36
CA ARG A 324 -20.74 9.08 10.08
C ARG A 324 -19.50 9.81 9.61
N TYR A 325 -19.59 10.36 8.41
CA TYR A 325 -18.58 11.26 7.86
C TYR A 325 -18.59 12.58 8.66
N ARG A 326 -17.41 13.03 9.10
CA ARG A 326 -17.19 14.19 10.00
C ARG A 326 -18.06 14.20 11.25
N GLY A 327 -18.53 13.02 11.70
CA GLY A 327 -19.41 12.87 12.85
C GLY A 327 -20.90 13.22 12.60
N GLU A 328 -21.23 13.74 11.44
CA GLU A 328 -22.56 14.29 11.12
C GLU A 328 -23.31 13.46 10.08
N ARG A 329 -22.78 13.40 8.85
CA ARG A 329 -23.45 12.77 7.71
C ARG A 329 -23.39 11.23 7.80
N PRO A 330 -24.52 10.52 7.87
CA PRO A 330 -24.53 9.06 7.78
C PRO A 330 -23.98 8.60 6.43
N VAL A 331 -23.19 7.53 6.42
CA VAL A 331 -22.72 6.87 5.20
C VAL A 331 -23.57 5.63 4.96
N ASN A 332 -24.23 5.54 3.80
CA ASN A 332 -25.13 4.46 3.48
C ASN A 332 -24.74 3.78 2.15
N PRO A 333 -24.05 2.63 2.17
CA PRO A 333 -23.67 1.91 0.96
C PRO A 333 -24.85 1.43 0.08
N LYS A 334 -26.06 1.35 0.64
CA LYS A 334 -27.29 0.97 -0.12
C LYS A 334 -27.69 2.02 -1.17
N THR A 335 -27.15 3.24 -1.08
CA THR A 335 -27.38 4.29 -2.09
C THR A 335 -26.69 3.99 -3.42
N ILE A 336 -25.65 3.14 -3.41
CA ILE A 336 -24.93 2.72 -4.61
C ILE A 336 -25.83 1.75 -5.41
N LYS A 337 -26.16 2.11 -6.65
CA LYS A 337 -27.05 1.31 -7.51
C LYS A 337 -26.46 1.00 -8.88
N THR A 338 -25.57 1.85 -9.40
CA THR A 338 -25.08 1.83 -10.78
C THR A 338 -23.58 1.55 -10.89
N VAL A 339 -22.91 1.31 -9.77
CA VAL A 339 -21.48 0.98 -9.73
C VAL A 339 -21.31 -0.52 -9.60
N GLY A 340 -20.57 -1.15 -10.50
CA GLY A 340 -20.25 -2.59 -10.38
C GLY A 340 -19.37 -2.84 -9.15
N LEU A 341 -19.64 -3.90 -8.41
CA LEU A 341 -18.90 -4.30 -7.21
C LEU A 341 -18.19 -5.62 -7.42
N MET A 342 -16.87 -5.61 -7.25
CA MET A 342 -16.06 -6.84 -7.19
C MET A 342 -15.28 -6.91 -5.89
N THR A 343 -15.22 -8.11 -5.30
CA THR A 343 -14.37 -8.40 -4.14
C THR A 343 -13.36 -9.51 -4.47
N VAL A 344 -12.13 -9.34 -3.99
CA VAL A 344 -11.05 -10.31 -4.18
C VAL A 344 -10.38 -10.57 -2.83
N GLU A 345 -10.32 -11.83 -2.42
CA GLU A 345 -9.67 -12.28 -1.18
C GLU A 345 -8.62 -13.34 -1.46
N GLY A 346 -7.64 -13.49 -0.58
CA GLY A 346 -6.66 -14.58 -0.61
C GLY A 346 -7.07 -15.70 0.33
N GLU A 347 -7.01 -16.95 -0.15
CA GLU A 347 -7.33 -18.13 0.67
C GLU A 347 -6.51 -18.21 1.96
N LYS A 348 -5.24 -17.73 1.91
CA LYS A 348 -4.29 -17.76 3.02
C LYS A 348 -3.95 -16.36 3.53
N ASP A 349 -4.87 -15.41 3.39
CA ASP A 349 -4.66 -14.04 3.85
C ASP A 349 -4.70 -14.00 5.38
N ASP A 350 -3.55 -13.66 5.98
CA ASP A 350 -3.32 -13.56 7.42
C ASP A 350 -3.50 -12.14 7.97
N ILE A 351 -3.87 -11.18 7.11
CA ILE A 351 -4.11 -9.77 7.45
C ILE A 351 -5.60 -9.44 7.34
N SER A 352 -6.24 -9.81 6.22
CA SER A 352 -7.68 -9.64 5.99
C SER A 352 -8.30 -11.01 5.71
N GLY A 353 -8.88 -11.63 6.74
CA GLY A 353 -9.43 -12.98 6.67
C GLY A 353 -10.62 -13.08 5.71
N ILE A 354 -10.87 -14.28 5.20
CA ILE A 354 -11.96 -14.58 4.26
C ILE A 354 -13.31 -14.07 4.81
N GLY A 355 -14.05 -13.38 3.95
CA GLY A 355 -15.35 -12.77 4.27
C GLY A 355 -15.24 -11.31 4.71
N GLN A 356 -14.06 -10.82 5.09
CA GLN A 356 -13.90 -9.40 5.47
C GLN A 356 -14.15 -8.46 4.30
N THR A 357 -13.57 -8.75 3.14
CA THR A 357 -13.76 -7.95 1.92
C THR A 357 -15.13 -8.24 1.30
N GLN A 358 -15.52 -9.51 1.24
CA GLN A 358 -16.81 -9.99 0.72
C GLN A 358 -18.00 -9.31 1.40
N ALA A 359 -17.86 -8.88 2.66
CA ALA A 359 -18.89 -8.14 3.40
C ALA A 359 -19.37 -6.87 2.67
N ALA A 360 -18.64 -6.34 1.69
CA ALA A 360 -19.10 -5.23 0.85
C ALA A 360 -20.42 -5.55 0.11
N HIS A 361 -20.63 -6.81 -0.28
CA HIS A 361 -21.86 -7.26 -0.92
C HIS A 361 -23.06 -7.16 0.01
N ASP A 362 -22.87 -7.49 1.30
CA ASP A 362 -23.94 -7.38 2.31
C ASP A 362 -24.34 -5.91 2.58
N LEU A 363 -23.42 -4.98 2.38
CA LEU A 363 -23.64 -3.55 2.59
C LEU A 363 -24.25 -2.86 1.36
N CYS A 364 -23.82 -3.26 0.15
CA CYS A 364 -24.20 -2.64 -1.11
C CYS A 364 -25.44 -3.30 -1.73
N THR A 365 -26.46 -3.53 -0.93
CA THR A 365 -27.70 -4.23 -1.36
C THR A 365 -28.51 -3.47 -2.44
N GLY A 366 -28.15 -2.22 -2.74
CA GLY A 366 -28.75 -1.46 -3.85
C GLY A 366 -28.21 -1.86 -5.23
N ILE A 367 -27.07 -2.56 -5.29
CA ILE A 367 -26.45 -2.97 -6.56
C ILE A 367 -27.12 -4.27 -7.04
N PRO A 368 -27.58 -4.34 -8.31
CA PRO A 368 -28.09 -5.60 -8.88
C PRO A 368 -27.08 -6.73 -8.83
N SER A 369 -27.51 -7.96 -8.57
CA SER A 369 -26.63 -9.13 -8.51
C SER A 369 -25.85 -9.39 -9.80
N THR A 370 -26.38 -8.98 -10.95
CA THR A 370 -25.70 -9.04 -12.25
C THR A 370 -24.46 -8.15 -12.34
N MET A 371 -24.40 -7.12 -11.49
CA MET A 371 -23.29 -6.16 -11.38
C MET A 371 -22.39 -6.45 -10.16
N GLN A 372 -22.50 -7.64 -9.58
CA GLN A 372 -21.69 -8.06 -8.44
C GLN A 372 -20.88 -9.30 -8.79
N GLN A 373 -19.64 -9.37 -8.27
CA GLN A 373 -18.75 -10.54 -8.41
C GLN A 373 -17.87 -10.68 -7.17
N ASP A 374 -17.74 -11.89 -6.68
CA ASP A 374 -16.82 -12.25 -5.59
C ASP A 374 -15.80 -13.28 -6.10
N TYR A 375 -14.56 -13.20 -5.61
CA TYR A 375 -13.49 -14.11 -5.97
C TYR A 375 -12.52 -14.34 -4.82
N ILE A 376 -12.28 -15.61 -4.50
CA ILE A 376 -11.23 -16.02 -3.56
C ILE A 376 -10.09 -16.65 -4.38
N GLN A 377 -8.90 -16.06 -4.31
CA GLN A 377 -7.71 -16.59 -4.98
C GLN A 377 -7.10 -17.72 -4.18
N PRO A 378 -7.06 -18.97 -4.73
CA PRO A 378 -6.49 -20.10 -4.03
C PRO A 378 -4.98 -19.96 -3.79
N GLY A 379 -4.51 -20.41 -2.64
CA GLY A 379 -3.11 -20.61 -2.31
C GLY A 379 -2.28 -19.34 -2.14
N VAL A 380 -2.90 -18.15 -2.07
CA VAL A 380 -2.17 -16.89 -1.85
C VAL A 380 -2.50 -16.28 -0.49
N GLY A 381 -1.49 -15.65 0.11
CA GLY A 381 -1.63 -14.76 1.27
C GLY A 381 -1.91 -13.32 0.83
N HIS A 382 -1.88 -12.40 1.78
CA HIS A 382 -2.27 -10.99 1.57
C HIS A 382 -1.59 -10.32 0.36
N TYR A 383 -0.26 -10.40 0.27
CA TYR A 383 0.49 -9.78 -0.85
C TYR A 383 0.18 -10.43 -2.21
N GLY A 384 -0.17 -11.72 -2.24
CA GLY A 384 -0.51 -12.43 -3.45
C GLY A 384 -1.84 -12.02 -4.07
N VAL A 385 -2.67 -11.27 -3.33
CA VAL A 385 -3.94 -10.72 -3.84
C VAL A 385 -3.72 -9.56 -4.80
N PHE A 386 -2.62 -8.81 -4.65
CA PHE A 386 -2.35 -7.60 -5.44
C PHE A 386 -0.96 -7.56 -6.08
N ASN A 387 -0.16 -8.62 -5.93
CA ASN A 387 1.18 -8.69 -6.53
C ASN A 387 1.55 -10.15 -6.87
N GLY A 388 2.56 -10.31 -7.72
CA GLY A 388 3.11 -11.62 -8.10
C GLY A 388 2.46 -12.22 -9.36
N SER A 389 2.89 -13.45 -9.70
CA SER A 389 2.45 -14.12 -10.95
C SER A 389 0.95 -14.40 -10.95
N ARG A 390 0.42 -14.99 -9.87
CA ARG A 390 -1.01 -15.31 -9.79
C ARG A 390 -1.91 -14.07 -9.85
N PHE A 391 -1.47 -12.95 -9.28
CA PHE A 391 -2.16 -11.69 -9.44
C PHE A 391 -2.26 -11.31 -10.93
N ARG A 392 -1.12 -11.30 -11.64
CA ARG A 392 -1.07 -10.92 -13.06
C ARG A 392 -1.82 -11.89 -13.96
N GLU A 393 -1.72 -13.19 -13.70
CA GLU A 393 -2.23 -14.24 -14.60
C GLU A 393 -3.68 -14.63 -14.31
N GLU A 394 -4.15 -14.46 -13.08
CA GLU A 394 -5.47 -14.94 -12.68
C GLU A 394 -6.41 -13.83 -12.19
N ILE A 395 -5.92 -12.87 -11.39
CA ILE A 395 -6.78 -11.83 -10.78
C ILE A 395 -7.02 -10.68 -11.76
N VAL A 396 -5.97 -10.12 -12.36
CA VAL A 396 -6.08 -8.98 -13.30
C VAL A 396 -7.00 -9.29 -14.48
N PRO A 397 -6.90 -10.46 -15.16
CA PRO A 397 -7.84 -10.79 -16.22
C PRO A 397 -9.30 -10.87 -15.77
N ARG A 398 -9.56 -11.31 -14.53
CA ARG A 398 -10.91 -11.34 -13.96
C ARG A 398 -11.45 -9.96 -13.69
N ILE A 399 -10.61 -9.05 -13.18
CA ILE A 399 -10.98 -7.66 -12.95
C ILE A 399 -11.30 -6.99 -14.29
N ASN A 400 -10.45 -7.17 -15.30
CA ASN A 400 -10.68 -6.62 -16.64
C ASN A 400 -11.99 -7.14 -17.26
N ALA A 401 -12.21 -8.45 -17.21
CA ALA A 401 -13.45 -9.06 -17.71
C ALA A 401 -14.69 -8.57 -16.97
N PHE A 402 -14.59 -8.34 -15.67
CA PHE A 402 -15.69 -7.75 -14.89
C PHE A 402 -15.95 -6.30 -15.31
N GLN A 403 -14.92 -5.49 -15.50
CA GLN A 403 -15.05 -4.10 -15.96
C GLN A 403 -15.66 -4.02 -17.36
N ASP A 404 -15.20 -4.87 -18.29
CA ASP A 404 -15.75 -4.97 -19.65
C ASP A 404 -17.24 -5.37 -19.63
N LYS A 405 -17.60 -6.32 -18.78
CA LYS A 405 -19.00 -6.72 -18.57
C LYS A 405 -19.86 -5.56 -18.11
N ILE A 406 -19.39 -4.75 -17.16
CA ILE A 406 -20.14 -3.59 -16.65
C ILE A 406 -20.21 -2.49 -17.70
N ALA A 407 -19.17 -2.26 -18.48
CA ALA A 407 -19.16 -1.28 -19.57
C ALA A 407 -20.11 -1.66 -20.72
N GLY A 408 -20.42 -2.94 -20.89
CA GLY A 408 -21.37 -3.46 -21.88
C GLY A 408 -22.83 -3.53 -21.40
N LEU A 409 -23.07 -3.25 -20.12
CA LEU A 409 -24.42 -3.18 -19.52
C LEU A 409 -24.96 -1.76 -19.60
#